data_04774bb8a4b841e82a96bebf616e12d1
#
_entry.id   04774bb8a4b841e82a96bebf616e12d1
#
_cell.length_a   1.000
_cell.length_b   1.000
_cell.length_c   1.000
_cell.angle_alpha   90.00
_cell.angle_beta   90.00
_cell.angle_gamma   90.00
#
_symmetry.space_group_name_H-M   'P 1'
#
loop_
_entity.id
_entity.type
_entity.pdbx_description
1 polymer ?
#
loop_
_entity_poly.entity_id
_entity_poly.type
_entity_poly.pdbx_seq_one_letter_code
_entity_poly.pdbx_strand_id
1 'polypeptide(L)'
;MGEGGPELAKQLLRDTYDVAYPGVVAIYLTGAPRPGVGPHDVALAIIRAVFAKGYVKNKVMEFVGPGIANMTTDYRNGVDVMTTETTCLSSIWATDEDTHAFLTMHGRGEDYRELKPADVAYYDGCVE
;
A
#
# COMPACT_ATOMS: atom_id res chain seq x y z
N MET A 1 -0.57 -3.97 8.86
CA MET A 1 -0.15 -3.53 10.21
C MET A 1 -0.23 -4.72 11.17
N GLY A 2 0.81 -4.97 11.96
CA GLY A 2 0.82 -6.04 12.97
C GLY A 2 0.36 -5.49 14.32
N GLU A 3 -0.67 -6.10 14.91
CA GLU A 3 -1.21 -5.68 16.20
C GLU A 3 -0.88 -6.69 17.29
N GLY A 4 -0.52 -6.17 18.47
CA GLY A 4 -0.31 -7.01 19.65
C GLY A 4 -1.61 -7.37 20.35
N GLY A 5 -1.57 -8.43 21.18
CA GLY A 5 -2.74 -8.87 21.94
C GLY A 5 -3.38 -7.79 22.82
N PRO A 6 -2.61 -6.93 23.53
CA PRO A 6 -3.18 -5.85 24.33
C PRO A 6 -3.98 -4.82 23.51
N GLU A 7 -3.50 -4.45 22.33
CA GLU A 7 -4.18 -3.52 21.43
C GLU A 7 -5.46 -4.14 20.87
N LEU A 8 -5.40 -5.41 20.47
CA LEU A 8 -6.57 -6.15 20.02
C LEU A 8 -7.64 -6.24 21.11
N ALA A 9 -7.24 -6.53 22.34
CA ALA A 9 -8.17 -6.57 23.49
C ALA A 9 -8.83 -5.21 23.74
N LYS A 10 -8.08 -4.09 23.62
CA LYS A 10 -8.66 -2.74 23.72
C LYS A 10 -9.70 -2.49 22.63
N GLN A 11 -9.42 -2.87 21.39
CA GLN A 11 -10.34 -2.72 20.26
C GLN A 11 -11.64 -3.51 20.52
N LEU A 12 -11.53 -4.76 20.96
CA LEU A 12 -12.69 -5.60 21.26
C LEU A 12 -13.55 -5.07 22.41
N LEU A 13 -12.93 -4.38 23.37
CA LEU A 13 -13.64 -3.85 24.53
C LEU A 13 -14.24 -2.46 24.31
N ARG A 14 -13.66 -1.68 23.41
CA ARG A 14 -14.01 -0.26 23.23
C ARG A 14 -14.66 0.04 21.88
N ASP A 15 -14.66 -0.91 20.95
CA ASP A 15 -15.09 -0.75 19.55
C ASP A 15 -14.35 0.40 18.82
N THR A 16 -13.19 0.80 19.33
CA THR A 16 -12.37 1.88 18.77
C THR A 16 -10.90 1.53 18.79
N TYR A 17 -10.17 2.11 17.86
CA TYR A 17 -8.71 2.04 17.81
C TYR A 17 -8.12 3.43 17.59
N ASP A 18 -7.34 3.88 18.56
CA ASP A 18 -6.70 5.19 18.50
C ASP A 18 -5.35 5.09 17.82
N VAL A 19 -5.19 5.77 16.71
CA VAL A 19 -3.93 5.91 15.98
C VAL A 19 -3.49 7.37 15.95
N ALA A 20 -2.19 7.62 16.04
CA ALA A 20 -1.66 8.94 15.73
C ALA A 20 -1.91 9.24 14.25
N TYR A 21 -2.31 10.47 13.93
CA TYR A 21 -2.50 10.87 12.54
C TYR A 21 -1.19 10.69 11.75
N PRO A 22 -1.16 9.81 10.75
CA PRO A 22 0.08 9.46 10.07
C PRO A 22 0.49 10.50 9.03
N GLY A 23 1.80 10.63 8.84
CA GLY A 23 2.32 11.23 7.62
C GLY A 23 2.13 10.28 6.42
N VAL A 24 2.26 10.81 5.21
CA VAL A 24 2.12 10.05 3.97
C VAL A 24 3.38 10.14 3.13
N VAL A 25 3.87 9.00 2.68
CA VAL A 25 5.03 8.91 1.78
C VAL A 25 4.58 8.33 0.44
N ALA A 26 4.84 9.07 -0.64
CA ALA A 26 4.60 8.57 -1.98
C ALA A 26 5.65 7.51 -2.34
N ILE A 27 5.19 6.35 -2.82
CA ILE A 27 6.01 5.37 -3.51
C ILE A 27 5.69 5.51 -4.99
N TYR A 28 6.56 6.23 -5.70
CA TYR A 28 6.33 6.57 -7.11
C TYR A 28 6.89 5.48 -8.02
N LEU A 29 6.00 4.72 -8.63
CA LEU A 29 6.35 3.58 -9.46
C LEU A 29 6.45 3.99 -10.94
N THR A 30 7.60 3.67 -11.56
CA THR A 30 7.86 3.88 -12.98
C THR A 30 8.17 2.57 -13.69
N GLY A 31 7.96 2.53 -15.00
CA GLY A 31 8.28 1.35 -15.81
C GLY A 31 7.38 0.15 -15.51
N ALA A 32 7.95 -1.04 -15.70
CA ALA A 32 7.27 -2.31 -15.49
C ALA A 32 8.25 -3.35 -14.92
N PRO A 33 7.78 -4.32 -14.13
CA PRO A 33 8.60 -5.47 -13.73
C PRO A 33 9.12 -6.24 -14.95
N ARG A 34 10.37 -6.64 -14.91
CA ARG A 34 10.96 -7.47 -15.98
C ARG A 34 10.40 -8.90 -15.90
N PRO A 35 10.40 -9.66 -17.01
CA PRO A 35 10.07 -11.08 -16.95
C PRO A 35 10.88 -11.81 -15.87
N GLY A 36 10.20 -12.60 -15.04
CA GLY A 36 10.83 -13.33 -13.93
C GLY A 36 10.95 -12.55 -12.61
N VAL A 37 10.63 -11.26 -12.61
CA VAL A 37 10.55 -10.46 -11.38
C VAL A 37 9.14 -10.58 -10.80
N GLY A 38 9.04 -11.15 -9.61
CA GLY A 38 7.76 -11.33 -8.91
C GLY A 38 7.42 -10.17 -7.96
N PRO A 39 6.22 -10.17 -7.38
CA PRO A 39 5.80 -9.12 -6.45
C PRO A 39 6.70 -9.05 -5.20
N HIS A 40 7.22 -10.17 -4.71
CA HIS A 40 8.15 -10.21 -3.59
C HIS A 40 9.48 -9.49 -3.90
N ASP A 41 9.97 -9.58 -5.13
CA ASP A 41 11.20 -8.87 -5.52
C ASP A 41 11.02 -7.36 -5.46
N VAL A 42 9.86 -6.88 -5.92
CA VAL A 42 9.48 -5.46 -5.84
C VAL A 42 9.33 -5.04 -4.37
N ALA A 43 8.65 -5.84 -3.56
CA ALA A 43 8.49 -5.58 -2.13
C ALA A 43 9.85 -5.50 -1.41
N LEU A 44 10.78 -6.42 -1.69
CA LEU A 44 12.13 -6.40 -1.12
C LEU A 44 12.92 -5.16 -1.56
N ALA A 45 12.74 -4.70 -2.81
CA ALA A 45 13.36 -3.46 -3.27
C ALA A 45 12.83 -2.24 -2.49
N ILE A 46 11.52 -2.17 -2.26
CA ILE A 46 10.89 -1.13 -1.44
C ILE A 46 11.41 -1.18 0.00
N ILE A 47 11.40 -2.37 0.62
CA ILE A 47 11.92 -2.57 1.99
C ILE A 47 13.36 -2.06 2.07
N ARG A 48 14.22 -2.44 1.13
CA ARG A 48 15.60 -1.96 1.06
C ARG A 48 15.71 -0.44 1.00
N ALA A 49 14.82 0.22 0.25
CA ALA A 49 14.84 1.66 0.09
C ALA A 49 14.44 2.42 1.36
N VAL A 50 13.48 1.88 2.12
CA VAL A 50 12.81 2.65 3.19
C VAL A 50 13.15 2.18 4.61
N PHE A 51 13.56 0.91 4.81
CA PHE A 51 13.65 0.30 6.13
C PHE A 51 14.79 0.87 6.99
N ALA A 52 16.01 0.99 6.44
CA ALA A 52 17.21 1.27 7.23
C ALA A 52 17.18 2.60 8.01
N LYS A 53 16.40 3.58 7.51
CA LYS A 53 16.22 4.89 8.15
C LYS A 53 14.88 5.04 8.86
N GLY A 54 14.06 3.99 8.88
CA GLY A 54 12.69 4.06 9.37
C GLY A 54 11.84 5.09 8.60
N TYR A 55 12.10 5.25 7.30
CA TYR A 55 11.57 6.36 6.49
C TYR A 55 10.05 6.40 6.45
N VAL A 56 9.42 5.21 6.44
CA VAL A 56 7.97 5.04 6.43
C VAL A 56 7.40 4.56 7.77
N LYS A 57 8.22 4.53 8.82
CA LYS A 57 7.76 4.03 10.12
C LYS A 57 6.54 4.83 10.62
N ASN A 58 5.45 4.11 10.93
CA ASN A 58 4.16 4.66 11.37
C ASN A 58 3.54 5.67 10.39
N LYS A 59 3.94 5.64 9.12
CA LYS A 59 3.37 6.45 8.05
C LYS A 59 2.55 5.58 7.10
N VAL A 60 1.72 6.20 6.26
CA VAL A 60 1.05 5.55 5.15
C VAL A 60 1.95 5.62 3.92
N MET A 61 2.12 4.51 3.24
CA MET A 61 2.71 4.49 1.89
C MET A 61 1.59 4.61 0.87
N GLU A 62 1.62 5.65 0.05
CA GLU A 62 0.71 5.80 -1.09
C GLU A 62 1.44 5.47 -2.38
N PHE A 63 1.00 4.38 -3.01
CA PHE A 63 1.57 3.92 -4.27
C PHE A 63 0.93 4.69 -5.42
N VAL A 64 1.78 5.39 -6.17
CA VAL A 64 1.39 6.30 -7.26
C VAL A 64 2.33 6.13 -8.45
N GLY A 65 2.03 6.81 -9.54
CA GLY A 65 2.87 6.84 -10.73
C GLY A 65 2.41 5.90 -11.85
N PRO A 66 2.98 6.05 -13.04
CA PRO A 66 2.53 5.34 -14.24
C PRO A 66 2.84 3.83 -14.21
N GLY A 67 3.76 3.39 -13.36
CA GLY A 67 4.11 1.97 -13.23
C GLY A 67 2.98 1.10 -12.70
N ILE A 68 2.00 1.70 -11.98
CA ILE A 68 0.86 0.94 -11.45
C ILE A 68 0.08 0.24 -12.56
N ALA A 69 -0.14 0.91 -13.69
CA ALA A 69 -0.87 0.34 -14.82
C ALA A 69 -0.21 -0.92 -15.44
N ASN A 70 1.06 -1.17 -15.12
CA ASN A 70 1.82 -2.34 -15.57
C ASN A 70 1.81 -3.50 -14.57
N MET A 71 1.01 -3.39 -13.50
CA MET A 71 0.86 -4.40 -12.47
C MET A 71 -0.61 -4.78 -12.32
N THR A 72 -0.90 -6.07 -12.42
CA THR A 72 -2.25 -6.58 -12.12
C THR A 72 -2.57 -6.36 -10.64
N THR A 73 -3.84 -6.41 -10.28
CA THR A 73 -4.29 -6.30 -8.89
C THR A 73 -3.70 -7.41 -8.02
N ASP A 74 -3.59 -8.63 -8.55
CA ASP A 74 -2.90 -9.74 -7.86
C ASP A 74 -1.43 -9.42 -7.58
N TYR A 75 -0.75 -8.81 -8.56
CA TYR A 75 0.64 -8.40 -8.38
C TYR A 75 0.78 -7.32 -7.30
N ARG A 76 -0.09 -6.30 -7.32
CA ARG A 76 -0.14 -5.24 -6.30
C ARG A 76 -0.39 -5.84 -4.91
N ASN A 77 -1.34 -6.77 -4.78
CA ASN A 77 -1.62 -7.49 -3.54
C ASN A 77 -0.37 -8.25 -3.04
N GLY A 78 0.37 -8.89 -3.94
CA GLY A 78 1.60 -9.59 -3.60
C GLY A 78 2.73 -8.67 -3.13
N VAL A 79 2.79 -7.42 -3.62
CA VAL A 79 3.69 -6.40 -3.07
C VAL A 79 3.18 -5.92 -1.71
N ASP A 80 1.88 -5.65 -1.62
CA ASP A 80 1.24 -5.02 -0.47
C ASP A 80 1.34 -5.86 0.80
N VAL A 81 1.20 -7.17 0.69
CA VAL A 81 1.30 -8.10 1.83
C VAL A 81 2.63 -7.98 2.59
N MET A 82 3.70 -7.54 1.92
CA MET A 82 5.02 -7.36 2.51
C MET A 82 5.26 -5.95 3.09
N THR A 83 4.32 -5.02 2.95
CA THR A 83 4.51 -3.64 3.42
C THR A 83 4.65 -3.55 4.94
N THR A 84 4.06 -4.48 5.69
CA THR A 84 4.23 -4.58 7.15
C THR A 84 5.68 -4.71 7.58
N GLU A 85 6.53 -5.33 6.76
CA GLU A 85 7.97 -5.48 7.04
C GLU A 85 8.72 -4.14 7.01
N THR A 86 8.13 -3.10 6.45
CA THR A 86 8.69 -1.74 6.48
C THR A 86 8.38 -0.98 7.76
N THR A 87 7.57 -1.54 8.66
CA THR A 87 7.01 -0.88 9.86
C THR A 87 6.08 0.31 9.53
N CYS A 88 5.55 0.40 8.31
CA CYS A 88 4.54 1.38 7.96
C CYS A 88 3.23 1.12 8.72
N LEU A 89 2.42 2.15 8.87
CA LEU A 89 1.09 2.02 9.46
C LEU A 89 0.13 1.33 8.50
N SER A 90 0.14 1.75 7.25
CA SER A 90 -0.72 1.21 6.20
C SER A 90 -0.14 1.51 4.82
N SER A 91 -0.77 0.94 3.80
CA SER A 91 -0.49 1.22 2.40
C SER A 91 -1.80 1.42 1.63
N ILE A 92 -1.75 2.21 0.59
CA ILE A 92 -2.89 2.47 -0.29
C ILE A 92 -2.42 2.55 -1.74
N TRP A 93 -3.22 2.01 -2.65
CA TRP A 93 -2.94 1.98 -4.08
C TRP A 93 -4.01 2.74 -4.84
N ALA A 94 -3.61 3.42 -5.90
CA ALA A 94 -4.55 3.91 -6.89
C ALA A 94 -5.25 2.71 -7.53
N THR A 95 -6.56 2.83 -7.75
CA THR A 95 -7.38 1.82 -8.40
C THR A 95 -7.59 2.15 -9.88
N ASP A 96 -7.82 1.14 -10.68
CA ASP A 96 -8.05 1.24 -12.12
C ASP A 96 -9.00 0.13 -12.60
N GLU A 97 -9.16 0.01 -13.91
CA GLU A 97 -10.02 -0.98 -14.53
C GLU A 97 -9.61 -2.43 -14.19
N ASP A 98 -8.32 -2.69 -14.00
CA ASP A 98 -7.86 -4.02 -13.56
C ASP A 98 -8.39 -4.34 -12.15
N THR A 99 -8.42 -3.36 -11.25
CA THR A 99 -9.01 -3.50 -9.91
C THR A 99 -10.52 -3.75 -10.00
N HIS A 100 -11.22 -3.05 -10.89
CA HIS A 100 -12.64 -3.27 -11.12
C HIS A 100 -12.93 -4.69 -11.65
N ALA A 101 -12.15 -5.13 -12.63
CA ALA A 101 -12.26 -6.48 -13.19
C ALA A 101 -11.98 -7.55 -12.13
N PHE A 102 -10.95 -7.35 -11.30
CA PHE A 102 -10.62 -8.24 -10.18
C PHE A 102 -11.80 -8.36 -9.19
N LEU A 103 -12.35 -7.25 -8.74
CA LEU A 103 -13.51 -7.26 -7.84
C LEU A 103 -14.73 -7.92 -8.48
N THR A 104 -14.98 -7.66 -9.76
CA THR A 104 -16.10 -8.26 -10.51
C THR A 104 -15.97 -9.77 -10.59
N MET A 105 -14.77 -10.28 -10.87
CA MET A 105 -14.49 -11.72 -10.89
C MET A 105 -14.76 -12.39 -9.54
N HIS A 106 -14.62 -11.65 -8.45
CA HIS A 106 -14.90 -12.13 -7.09
C HIS A 106 -16.33 -11.81 -6.60
N GLY A 107 -17.23 -11.41 -7.51
CA GLY A 107 -18.62 -11.10 -7.17
C GLY A 107 -18.80 -9.80 -6.37
N ARG A 108 -17.82 -8.89 -6.40
CA ARG A 108 -17.76 -7.63 -5.66
C ARG A 108 -17.58 -6.40 -6.55
N GLY A 109 -17.96 -6.47 -7.81
CA GLY A 109 -17.79 -5.36 -8.76
C GLY A 109 -18.47 -4.05 -8.31
N GLU A 110 -19.60 -4.16 -7.59
CA GLU A 110 -20.31 -3.01 -7.02
C GLU A 110 -19.54 -2.27 -5.91
N ASP A 111 -18.57 -2.94 -5.30
CA ASP A 111 -17.71 -2.34 -4.27
C ASP A 111 -16.59 -1.48 -4.87
N TYR A 112 -16.38 -1.55 -6.20
CA TYR A 112 -15.35 -0.75 -6.84
C TYR A 112 -15.56 0.73 -6.60
N ARG A 113 -14.47 1.40 -6.28
CA ARG A 113 -14.39 2.87 -6.21
C ARG A 113 -13.10 3.32 -6.90
N GLU A 114 -13.18 4.36 -7.69
CA GLU A 114 -11.98 4.99 -8.22
C GLU A 114 -11.26 5.71 -7.09
N LEU A 115 -10.05 5.26 -6.78
CA LEU A 115 -9.15 5.88 -5.82
C LEU A 115 -7.93 6.38 -6.58
N LYS A 116 -7.66 7.67 -6.45
CA LYS A 116 -6.50 8.33 -7.02
C LYS A 116 -6.06 9.47 -6.12
N PRO A 117 -4.78 9.89 -6.18
CA PRO A 117 -4.33 11.08 -5.49
C PRO A 117 -5.20 12.28 -5.83
N ALA A 118 -5.39 13.20 -4.88
CA ALA A 118 -6.02 14.48 -5.15
C ALA A 118 -5.17 15.30 -6.14
N ASP A 119 -5.79 16.23 -6.87
CA ASP A 119 -5.10 17.10 -7.84
C ASP A 119 -3.95 17.88 -7.18
N VAL A 120 -4.10 18.19 -5.89
CA VAL A 120 -3.04 18.75 -5.06
C VAL A 120 -2.81 17.80 -3.91
N ALA A 121 -1.84 16.89 -4.07
CA ALA A 121 -1.41 15.96 -3.04
C ALA A 121 -0.12 16.45 -2.39
N TYR A 122 -0.08 16.43 -1.06
CA TYR A 122 1.12 16.75 -0.29
C TYR A 122 1.64 15.48 0.38
N TYR A 123 2.91 15.18 0.14
CA TYR A 123 3.59 14.06 0.75
C TYR A 123 4.71 14.54 1.68
N ASP A 124 4.89 13.83 2.80
CA ASP A 124 6.03 14.05 3.71
C ASP A 124 7.35 13.53 3.14
N GLY A 125 7.26 12.82 2.03
CA GLY A 125 8.40 12.30 1.31
C GLY A 125 7.99 11.52 0.07
N CYS A 126 8.98 11.21 -0.76
CA CYS A 126 8.78 10.43 -1.98
C CYS A 126 9.96 9.48 -2.18
N VAL A 127 9.67 8.29 -2.67
CA VAL A 127 10.64 7.29 -3.12
C VAL A 127 10.26 6.88 -4.54
N GLU A 128 11.23 6.92 -5.47
CA GLU A 128 11.10 6.46 -6.86
C GLU A 128 11.96 5.21 -7.08
#